data_945fa618750e0ef6e75fb95d085b7adc
#
_entry.id   945fa618750e0ef6e75fb95d085b7adc
#
_cell.length_a   1.000
_cell.length_b   1.000
_cell.length_c   1.000
_cell.angle_alpha   90.00
_cell.angle_beta   90.00
_cell.angle_gamma   90.00
#
_symmetry.space_group_name_H-M   'P 1'
#
loop_
_entity.id
_entity.type
_entity.pdbx_description
1 polymer ?
#
loop_
_entity_poly.entity_id
_entity_poly.type
_entity_poly.pdbx_seq_one_letter_code
_entity_poly.pdbx_strand_id
1 'polypeptide(L)' 'MNCWHCNEELIWGGDCDISEEDENYDIATNLSCPNCNTHVEVFHSFDEKI' A
#
# COMPACT_ATOMS: atom_id res chain seq x y z
N MET A 1 -9.95 -1.83 0.82
CA MET A 1 -9.21 -3.09 0.98
C MET A 1 -9.37 -3.60 2.39
N ASN A 2 -9.59 -4.88 2.54
CA ASN A 2 -9.80 -5.45 3.86
C ASN A 2 -8.58 -6.23 4.32
N CYS A 3 -8.37 -6.26 5.61
CA CYS A 3 -7.28 -7.02 6.19
C CYS A 3 -7.52 -8.51 5.95
N TRP A 4 -6.50 -9.22 5.52
CA TRP A 4 -6.69 -10.63 5.24
C TRP A 4 -6.57 -11.45 6.53
N HIS A 5 -6.17 -10.85 7.62
CA HIS A 5 -6.02 -11.57 8.88
C HIS A 5 -7.32 -11.56 9.66
N CYS A 6 -7.98 -10.43 9.80
CA CYS A 6 -9.18 -10.34 10.58
C CYS A 6 -10.37 -9.83 9.77
N ASN A 7 -10.16 -9.54 8.49
CA ASN A 7 -11.21 -9.12 7.58
C ASN A 7 -11.80 -7.76 7.93
N GLU A 8 -11.10 -6.97 8.70
CA GLU A 8 -11.55 -5.63 9.01
C GLU A 8 -11.08 -4.68 7.93
N GLU A 9 -11.78 -3.60 7.69
CA GLU A 9 -11.39 -2.68 6.64
C GLU A 9 -10.12 -1.95 7.02
N LEU A 10 -9.16 -1.90 6.10
CA LEU A 10 -7.90 -1.24 6.36
C LEU A 10 -8.06 0.28 6.24
N ILE A 11 -7.26 1.01 7.01
CA ILE A 11 -7.28 2.45 7.00
C ILE A 11 -6.11 2.92 6.16
N TRP A 12 -6.39 3.84 5.23
CA TRP A 12 -5.36 4.39 4.36
C TRP A 12 -4.47 5.30 5.18
N GLY A 13 -3.18 5.04 5.15
CA GLY A 13 -2.22 5.80 5.93
C GLY A 13 -1.39 6.77 5.13
N GLY A 14 -1.52 6.76 3.81
CA GLY A 14 -0.77 7.70 2.97
C GLY A 14 0.03 6.99 1.91
N ASP A 15 0.49 7.76 0.92
CA ASP A 15 1.31 7.25 -0.14
C ASP A 15 2.70 7.83 -0.02
N CYS A 16 3.69 7.09 -0.47
CA CYS A 16 5.06 7.57 -0.51
C CYS A 16 5.61 7.42 -1.91
N ASP A 17 6.35 8.42 -2.35
CA ASP A 17 6.96 8.37 -3.67
C ASP A 17 8.27 7.60 -3.55
N ILE A 18 8.39 6.48 -4.22
CA ILE A 18 9.56 5.66 -4.14
C ILE A 18 10.22 5.48 -5.50
N SER A 19 9.88 6.34 -6.46
CA SER A 19 10.38 6.16 -7.81
C SER A 19 11.88 6.24 -7.89
N GLU A 20 12.52 6.96 -6.98
CA GLU A 20 13.96 7.04 -6.99
C GLU A 20 14.59 5.86 -6.30
N GLU A 21 13.86 5.14 -5.49
CA GLU A 21 14.41 4.05 -4.73
C GLU A 21 14.09 2.71 -5.37
N ASP A 22 13.06 2.63 -6.15
CA ASP A 22 12.64 1.37 -6.73
C ASP A 22 12.39 1.57 -8.22
N GLU A 23 13.04 0.80 -9.06
CA GLU A 23 12.89 0.95 -10.48
C GLU A 23 11.59 0.39 -11.00
N ASN A 24 10.96 -0.49 -10.27
CA ASN A 24 9.76 -1.16 -10.74
C ASN A 24 8.49 -0.46 -10.34
N TYR A 25 8.51 0.33 -9.28
CA TYR A 25 7.30 0.95 -8.78
C TYR A 25 7.55 2.41 -8.49
N ASP A 26 6.50 3.20 -8.52
CA ASP A 26 6.62 4.63 -8.32
C ASP A 26 6.06 5.09 -6.99
N ILE A 27 5.08 4.39 -6.47
CA ILE A 27 4.43 4.81 -5.23
C ILE A 27 4.17 3.61 -4.35
N ALA A 28 4.33 3.78 -3.07
CA ALA A 28 3.93 2.76 -2.09
C ALA A 28 2.82 3.35 -1.24
N THR A 29 1.69 2.67 -1.20
CA THR A 29 0.55 3.09 -0.39
C THR A 29 0.56 2.31 0.90
N ASN A 30 0.44 3.02 2.01
CA ASN A 30 0.48 2.40 3.33
C ASN A 30 -0.92 2.28 3.89
N LEU A 31 -1.25 1.10 4.40
CA LEU A 31 -2.54 0.87 5.02
C LEU A 31 -2.31 0.16 6.34
N SER A 32 -3.21 0.31 7.28
CA SER A 32 -3.09 -0.37 8.54
C SER A 32 -4.44 -0.85 9.01
N CYS A 33 -4.43 -1.93 9.76
CA CYS A 33 -5.66 -2.49 10.29
C CYS A 33 -5.87 -1.99 11.70
N PRO A 34 -7.02 -1.36 11.98
CA PRO A 34 -7.26 -0.84 13.32
C PRO A 34 -7.58 -1.93 14.33
N ASN A 35 -7.85 -3.12 13.85
CA ASN A 35 -8.24 -4.19 14.76
C ASN A 35 -7.05 -5.05 15.17
N CYS A 36 -6.27 -5.53 14.25
CA CYS A 36 -5.18 -6.42 14.58
C CYS A 36 -3.81 -5.78 14.39
N ASN A 37 -3.76 -4.52 14.01
CA ASN A 37 -2.51 -3.78 13.87
C ASN A 37 -1.64 -4.29 12.72
N THR A 38 -2.20 -4.94 11.76
CA THR A 38 -1.46 -5.40 10.60
C THR A 38 -1.12 -4.21 9.72
N HIS A 39 0.10 -4.18 9.20
CA HIS A 39 0.53 -3.12 8.30
C HIS A 39 0.64 -3.69 6.89
N VAL A 40 0.09 -2.99 5.91
CA VAL A 40 0.09 -3.44 4.53
C VAL A 40 0.67 -2.34 3.67
N GLU A 41 1.55 -2.70 2.73
CA GLU A 41 2.07 -1.75 1.76
C GLU A 41 1.75 -2.26 0.39
N VAL A 42 1.20 -1.40 -0.45
CA VAL A 42 0.84 -1.76 -1.82
C VAL A 42 1.69 -0.91 -2.74
N PHE A 43 2.42 -1.55 -3.67
CA PHE A 43 3.28 -0.83 -4.57
C PHE A 43 2.59 -0.66 -5.91
N HIS A 44 2.70 0.50 -6.48
CA HIS A 44 2.07 0.80 -7.76
C HIS A 44 3.05 1.44 -8.71
N SER A 45 2.82 1.27 -9.98
CA SER A 45 3.58 1.95 -11.01
C SER A 45 2.67 2.87 -11.77
N PHE A 46 3.11 4.12 -12.00
CA PHE A 46 2.34 5.01 -12.80
C PHE A 46 2.47 4.68 -14.25
N ASP A 47 3.54 4.00 -14.65
CA ASP A 47 3.79 3.83 -15.99
C ASP A 47 2.99 2.73 -16.51
N GLU A 48 1.83 2.98 -17.01
CA GLU A 48 1.01 2.00 -17.43
C GLU A 48 1.39 1.32 -18.60
N LYS A 49 2.05 1.63 -19.40
CA LYS A 49 2.43 0.97 -20.52
C LYS A 49 1.44 0.24 -21.17
N ILE A 50 0.47 0.32 -21.19
CA ILE A 50 -0.47 -0.50 -21.81
C ILE A 50 -0.35 -0.64 -23.24
#